data_faa2b9e5b0d7ecf0e70c1ff4139afa7d
#
_entry.id   faa2b9e5b0d7ecf0e70c1ff4139afa7d
#
_cell.length_a   1.000
_cell.length_b   1.000
_cell.length_c   1.000
_cell.angle_alpha   90.00
_cell.angle_beta   90.00
_cell.angle_gamma   90.00
#
_symmetry.space_group_name_H-M   'P 1'
#
loop_
_entity.id
_entity.type
_entity.pdbx_description
1 polymer ?
#
loop_
_entity_poly.entity_id
_entity_poly.type
_entity_poly.pdbx_seq_one_letter_code
_entity_poly.pdbx_strand_id
1 'polypeptide(L)'
;MTLTRESTSQPWGFKIIGGKDQGLTVKVGNVKPYSNAEKAGLKTMDYVWEINGKEVFEMSHDQCVAEVKNSGTKLVLATER
;
A
#
# COMPACT_ATOMS: atom_id res chain seq x y z
N MET A 1 -4.94 3.15 -8.72
CA MET A 1 -3.53 2.84 -9.06
C MET A 1 -3.29 1.35 -8.97
N THR A 2 -2.66 0.76 -9.97
CA THR A 2 -2.39 -0.68 -9.99
C THR A 2 -0.89 -0.91 -9.99
N LEU A 3 -0.42 -1.72 -9.03
CA LEU A 3 0.96 -2.17 -8.96
C LEU A 3 1.00 -3.64 -9.37
N THR A 4 2.07 -4.04 -10.04
CA THR A 4 2.29 -5.45 -10.39
C THR A 4 3.70 -5.86 -9.97
N ARG A 5 3.89 -7.17 -9.75
CA ARG A 5 5.19 -7.76 -9.47
C ARG A 5 5.26 -9.12 -10.12
N GLU A 6 6.48 -9.60 -10.38
CA GLU A 6 6.68 -10.84 -11.11
C GLU A 6 6.36 -12.07 -10.27
N SER A 7 6.56 -12.00 -8.96
CA SER A 7 6.26 -13.10 -8.05
C SER A 7 5.89 -12.59 -6.68
N THR A 8 5.28 -13.46 -5.87
CA THR A 8 4.86 -13.12 -4.51
C THR A 8 6.05 -12.94 -3.55
N SER A 9 7.24 -13.38 -3.95
CA SER A 9 8.46 -13.17 -3.14
C SER A 9 9.10 -11.82 -3.39
N GLN A 10 8.70 -11.12 -4.46
CA GLN A 10 9.23 -9.81 -4.78
C GLN A 10 8.54 -8.74 -3.93
N PRO A 11 9.29 -7.84 -3.25
CA PRO A 11 8.65 -6.79 -2.45
C PRO A 11 7.99 -5.74 -3.34
N TRP A 12 6.93 -5.11 -2.82
CA TRP A 12 6.31 -3.98 -3.51
C TRP A 12 7.19 -2.73 -3.47
N GLY A 13 7.97 -2.54 -2.40
CA GLY A 13 8.91 -1.45 -2.29
C GLY A 13 8.37 -0.21 -1.58
N PHE A 14 7.33 -0.36 -0.77
CA PHE A 14 6.84 0.72 0.07
C PHE A 14 6.35 0.17 1.41
N LYS A 15 6.14 1.06 2.35
CA LYS A 15 5.60 0.72 3.66
C LYS A 15 4.24 1.39 3.87
N ILE A 16 3.42 0.78 4.73
CA ILE A 16 2.17 1.37 5.19
C ILE A 16 2.46 2.13 6.48
N ILE A 17 1.93 3.34 6.58
CA ILE A 17 1.94 4.15 7.79
C ILE A 17 0.50 4.31 8.24
N GLY A 18 0.27 4.23 9.57
CA GLY A 18 -1.05 4.48 10.13
C GLY A 18 -1.97 3.28 10.13
N GLY A 19 -3.19 3.52 10.53
CA GLY A 19 -4.24 2.53 10.69
C GLY A 19 -5.18 2.97 11.79
N LYS A 20 -6.37 2.37 11.85
CA LYS A 20 -7.41 2.74 12.80
C LYS A 20 -6.92 2.62 14.25
N ASP A 21 -6.20 1.54 14.56
CA ASP A 21 -5.69 1.29 15.91
C ASP A 21 -4.66 2.32 16.37
N GLN A 22 -4.02 3.01 15.44
CA GLN A 22 -3.05 4.06 15.74
C GLN A 22 -3.67 5.46 15.74
N GLY A 23 -4.94 5.57 15.36
CA GLY A 23 -5.60 6.86 15.23
C GLY A 23 -5.03 7.73 14.11
N LEU A 24 -4.35 7.12 13.15
CA LEU A 24 -3.69 7.82 12.04
C LEU A 24 -4.26 7.36 10.70
N THR A 25 -4.43 8.31 9.79
CA THR A 25 -4.84 7.99 8.41
C THR A 25 -3.77 7.14 7.74
N VAL A 26 -4.21 6.17 6.93
CA VAL A 26 -3.29 5.30 6.21
C VAL A 26 -2.60 6.08 5.11
N LYS A 27 -1.27 6.01 5.09
CA LYS A 27 -0.43 6.68 4.10
C LYS A 27 0.67 5.76 3.62
N VAL A 28 1.23 6.11 2.46
CA VAL A 28 2.40 5.45 1.90
C VAL A 28 3.65 5.99 2.57
N GLY A 29 4.52 5.09 3.05
CA GLY A 29 5.81 5.48 3.59
C GLY A 29 6.94 4.83 2.83
N ASN A 30 8.06 5.53 2.74
CA ASN A 30 9.34 5.01 2.30
C ASN A 30 9.28 4.23 0.97
N VAL A 31 8.92 4.90 -0.12
CA VAL A 31 8.94 4.30 -1.45
C VAL A 31 10.40 4.15 -1.90
N LYS A 32 10.81 2.90 -2.14
CA LYS A 32 12.19 2.61 -2.53
C LYS A 32 12.43 2.94 -4.01
N PRO A 33 13.63 3.48 -4.36
CA PRO A 33 13.96 3.73 -5.75
C PRO A 33 13.92 2.43 -6.57
N TYR A 34 13.45 2.55 -7.80
CA TYR A 34 13.37 1.44 -8.78
C TYR A 34 12.49 0.29 -8.36
N SER A 35 11.66 0.47 -7.34
CA SER A 35 10.72 -0.55 -6.87
C SER A 35 9.48 -0.59 -7.75
N ASN A 36 8.67 -1.65 -7.58
CA ASN A 36 7.38 -1.74 -8.25
C ASN A 36 6.46 -0.57 -7.88
N ALA A 37 6.53 -0.13 -6.61
CA ALA A 37 5.74 1.01 -6.16
C ALA A 37 6.14 2.29 -6.88
N GLU A 38 7.44 2.56 -6.99
CA GLU A 38 7.92 3.75 -7.69
C GLU A 38 7.54 3.72 -9.17
N LYS A 39 7.70 2.56 -9.82
CA LYS A 39 7.35 2.40 -11.24
C LYS A 39 5.87 2.66 -11.50
N ALA A 40 5.01 2.36 -10.56
CA ALA A 40 3.58 2.61 -10.67
C ALA A 40 3.20 4.06 -10.39
N GLY A 41 4.15 4.88 -9.94
CA GLY A 41 3.91 6.29 -9.65
C GLY A 41 3.51 6.59 -8.22
N LEU A 42 3.64 5.61 -7.31
CA LEU A 42 3.33 5.81 -5.90
C LEU A 42 4.37 6.74 -5.27
N LYS A 43 3.90 7.68 -4.45
CA LYS A 43 4.77 8.65 -3.78
C LYS A 43 4.67 8.51 -2.27
N THR A 44 5.78 8.73 -1.59
CA THR A 44 5.80 8.81 -0.13
C THR A 44 4.82 9.87 0.35
N MET A 45 4.04 9.53 1.37
CA MET A 45 3.00 10.37 1.99
C MET A 45 1.70 10.48 1.19
N ASP A 46 1.54 9.74 0.10
CA ASP A 46 0.23 9.61 -0.53
C ASP A 46 -0.74 9.00 0.47
N TYR A 47 -1.96 9.51 0.53
CA TYR A 47 -3.02 8.86 1.31
C TYR A 47 -3.47 7.59 0.61
N VAL A 48 -3.80 6.57 1.40
CA VAL A 48 -4.37 5.32 0.88
C VAL A 48 -5.79 5.21 1.41
N TRP A 49 -6.77 5.19 0.51
CA TRP A 49 -8.19 5.09 0.88
C TRP A 49 -8.73 3.68 0.75
N GLU A 50 -8.23 2.91 -0.23
CA GLU A 50 -8.68 1.54 -0.47
C GLU A 50 -7.50 0.66 -0.85
N ILE A 51 -7.56 -0.61 -0.43
CA ILE A 51 -6.61 -1.64 -0.84
C ILE A 51 -7.43 -2.79 -1.43
N ASN A 52 -7.24 -3.06 -2.72
CA ASN A 52 -7.97 -4.10 -3.45
C ASN A 52 -9.50 -3.98 -3.28
N GLY A 53 -10.00 -2.75 -3.34
CA GLY A 53 -11.42 -2.46 -3.24
C GLY A 53 -11.97 -2.41 -1.82
N LYS A 54 -11.13 -2.63 -0.81
CA LYS A 54 -11.55 -2.57 0.59
C LYS A 54 -11.16 -1.23 1.20
N GLU A 55 -12.10 -0.55 1.84
CA GLU A 55 -11.82 0.72 2.50
C GLU A 55 -10.95 0.51 3.72
N VAL A 56 -9.95 1.38 3.90
CA VAL A 56 -8.94 1.19 4.95
C VAL A 56 -9.30 1.82 6.29
N PHE A 57 -10.31 2.71 6.34
CA PHE A 57 -10.55 3.49 7.56
C PHE A 57 -11.01 2.64 8.76
N GLU A 58 -11.48 1.42 8.52
CA GLU A 58 -11.85 0.47 9.57
C GLU A 58 -10.76 -0.58 9.82
N MET A 59 -9.67 -0.52 9.09
CA MET A 59 -8.60 -1.51 9.17
C MET A 59 -7.50 -1.07 10.13
N SER A 60 -7.00 -2.01 10.93
CA SER A 60 -5.81 -1.77 11.74
C SER A 60 -4.57 -1.67 10.85
N HIS A 61 -3.48 -1.16 11.41
CA HIS A 61 -2.20 -1.12 10.71
C HIS A 61 -1.80 -2.51 10.19
N ASP A 62 -1.90 -3.52 11.05
CA ASP A 62 -1.53 -4.89 10.68
C ASP A 62 -2.43 -5.47 9.60
N GLN A 63 -3.72 -5.13 9.62
CA GLN A 63 -4.63 -5.57 8.56
C GLN A 63 -4.27 -4.95 7.22
N CYS A 64 -3.92 -3.67 7.20
CA CYS A 64 -3.47 -3.01 5.97
C CYS A 64 -2.19 -3.65 5.44
N VAL A 65 -1.23 -3.91 6.31
CA VAL A 65 0.04 -4.55 5.94
C VAL A 65 -0.23 -5.94 5.36
N ALA A 66 -1.10 -6.72 6.01
CA ALA A 66 -1.43 -8.07 5.55
C ALA A 66 -2.10 -8.05 4.17
N GLU A 67 -3.03 -7.12 3.92
CA GLU A 67 -3.68 -6.99 2.62
C GLU A 67 -2.67 -6.69 1.52
N VAL A 68 -1.71 -5.82 1.79
CA VAL A 68 -0.66 -5.48 0.82
C VAL A 68 0.25 -6.68 0.55
N LYS A 69 0.71 -7.34 1.61
CA LYS A 69 1.61 -8.50 1.48
C LYS A 69 0.96 -9.67 0.75
N ASN A 70 -0.31 -9.92 1.01
CA ASN A 70 -1.03 -11.09 0.50
C ASN A 70 -1.74 -10.83 -0.83
N SER A 71 -1.41 -9.74 -1.49
CA SER A 71 -2.10 -9.30 -2.70
C SER A 71 -1.72 -10.08 -3.97
N GLY A 72 -0.90 -11.12 -3.87
CA GLY A 72 -0.45 -11.86 -5.05
C GLY A 72 0.49 -11.04 -5.91
N THR A 73 0.30 -11.08 -7.23
CA THR A 73 1.15 -10.34 -8.17
C THR A 73 0.53 -9.02 -8.62
N LYS A 74 -0.65 -8.68 -8.11
CA LYS A 74 -1.36 -7.45 -8.45
C LYS A 74 -1.90 -6.80 -7.19
N LEU A 75 -1.70 -5.50 -7.08
CA LEU A 75 -2.16 -4.71 -5.95
C LEU A 75 -2.85 -3.46 -6.48
N VAL A 76 -4.10 -3.26 -6.09
CA VAL A 76 -4.88 -2.10 -6.50
C VAL A 76 -5.06 -1.18 -5.30
N LEU A 77 -4.62 0.07 -5.43
CA LEU A 77 -4.72 1.08 -4.39
C LEU A 77 -5.54 2.27 -4.89
N ALA A 78 -6.42 2.78 -4.04
CA ALA A 78 -7.01 4.09 -4.25
C ALA A 78 -6.21 5.07 -3.41
N THR A 79 -5.53 6.01 -4.05
CA THR A 79 -4.59 6.93 -3.41
C THR A 79 -4.93 8.38 -3.73
N GLU A 80 -4.43 9.28 -2.89
CA GLU A 80 -4.60 10.72 -3.07
C GLU A 80 -3.38 11.44 -2.50
N ARG A 81 -2.92 12.47 -3.20
CA ARG A 81 -1.79 13.29 -2.76
C ARG A 81 -2.18 14.51 -1.95
#